data_af24a1e4db7d546423ca317f18e277c3
#
_entry.id   af24a1e4db7d546423ca317f18e277c3
#
_cell.length_a   1.000
_cell.length_b   1.000
_cell.length_c   1.000
_cell.angle_alpha   90.00
_cell.angle_beta   90.00
_cell.angle_gamma   90.00
#
_symmetry.space_group_name_H-M   'P 1'
#
loop_
_entity.id
_entity.type
_entity.pdbx_description
1 polymer ?
#
loop_
_entity_poly.entity_id
_entity_poly.type
_entity_poly.pdbx_seq_one_letter_code
_entity_poly.pdbx_strand_id
1 'polypeptide(L)'
;MVVVAAPVPLAMTPALSRTAPSPKELLQQLLRGEHLSGDQAQGLMQAWLDGQIEPVLTGGLLVALQANGVDGQELAAMASVLRQACALPSKRPALKLVDTCGTGGDGADSFNISTAVAFVAAACGVAVAKHGNRSASGKVGSADVLEA
;
A
#
# COMPACT_ATOMS: atom_id res chain seq x y z
N MET A 1 0.79 -12.00 21.80
CA MET A 1 -0.07 -10.81 21.75
C MET A 1 -0.09 -10.34 20.31
N VAL A 2 -1.26 -10.35 19.69
CA VAL A 2 -1.46 -9.86 18.31
C VAL A 2 -1.97 -8.41 18.41
N VAL A 3 -1.25 -7.48 17.80
CA VAL A 3 -1.66 -6.08 17.75
C VAL A 3 -2.17 -5.78 16.33
N VAL A 4 -3.44 -5.46 16.20
CA VAL A 4 -4.04 -5.02 14.93
C VAL A 4 -3.97 -3.48 14.89
N ALA A 5 -3.26 -2.94 13.90
CA ALA A 5 -3.20 -1.50 13.69
C ALA A 5 -4.45 -1.00 12.97
N ALA A 6 -5.16 -0.04 13.57
CA ALA A 6 -6.29 0.65 12.95
C ALA A 6 -5.81 1.70 11.92
N PRO A 7 -6.62 2.01 10.90
CA PRO A 7 -6.28 3.07 9.94
C PRO A 7 -6.24 4.44 10.63
N VAL A 8 -5.17 5.20 10.35
CA VAL A 8 -4.95 6.54 10.91
C VAL A 8 -5.43 7.59 9.91
N PRO A 9 -6.14 8.65 10.34
CA PRO A 9 -6.54 9.75 9.45
C PRO A 9 -5.31 10.51 8.91
N LEU A 10 -5.28 10.72 7.60
CA LEU A 10 -4.22 11.46 6.90
C LEU A 10 -4.26 12.95 7.27
N ALA A 11 -3.09 13.49 7.63
CA ALA A 11 -2.88 14.92 7.77
C ALA A 11 -2.78 15.58 6.38
N MET A 12 -3.51 16.64 6.14
CA MET A 12 -3.48 17.39 4.86
C MET A 12 -2.09 18.00 4.62
N THR A 13 -1.48 17.67 3.49
CA THR A 13 -0.21 18.23 3.01
C THR A 13 -0.46 19.37 2.00
N PRO A 14 0.40 20.41 1.92
CA PRO A 14 0.15 21.57 1.06
C PRO A 14 0.17 21.23 -0.44
N ALA A 15 -0.62 21.99 -1.21
CA ALA A 15 -0.86 21.83 -2.64
C ALA A 15 0.42 21.72 -3.49
N LEU A 16 0.37 20.84 -4.49
CA LEU A 16 1.39 20.62 -5.53
C LEU A 16 1.91 21.93 -6.12
N SER A 17 3.23 22.04 -6.25
CA SER A 17 3.93 23.11 -6.95
C SER A 17 3.41 23.25 -8.40
N ARG A 18 3.26 24.48 -8.88
CA ARG A 18 2.70 24.84 -10.19
C ARG A 18 3.47 24.31 -11.42
N THR A 19 4.54 23.54 -11.23
CA THR A 19 5.41 22.98 -12.29
C THR A 19 5.31 21.45 -12.41
N ALA A 20 4.57 20.76 -11.53
CA ALA A 20 4.39 19.31 -11.62
C ALA A 20 3.33 18.97 -12.68
N PRO A 21 3.55 17.94 -13.53
CA PRO A 21 2.57 17.51 -14.51
C PRO A 21 1.29 17.03 -13.84
N SER A 22 0.16 17.35 -14.45
CA SER A 22 -1.15 16.92 -13.96
C SER A 22 -1.31 15.40 -14.09
N PRO A 23 -2.20 14.76 -13.30
CA PRO A 23 -2.47 13.34 -13.44
C PRO A 23 -2.91 12.90 -14.84
N LYS A 24 -3.55 13.79 -15.62
CA LYS A 24 -3.91 13.53 -17.02
C LYS A 24 -2.68 13.48 -17.93
N GLU A 25 -1.71 14.36 -17.71
CA GLU A 25 -0.45 14.37 -18.47
C GLU A 25 0.39 13.13 -18.12
N LEU A 26 0.40 12.71 -16.86
CA LEU A 26 1.05 11.46 -16.44
C LEU A 26 0.40 10.25 -17.11
N LEU A 27 -0.93 10.20 -17.20
CA LEU A 27 -1.63 9.14 -17.93
C LEU A 27 -1.21 9.12 -19.41
N GLN A 28 -1.15 10.26 -20.06
CA GLN A 28 -0.70 10.34 -21.47
C GLN A 28 0.75 9.88 -21.64
N GLN A 29 1.63 10.21 -20.69
CA GLN A 29 3.02 9.75 -20.68
C GLN A 29 3.07 8.21 -20.61
N LEU A 30 2.37 7.62 -19.65
CA LEU A 30 2.29 6.17 -19.49
C LEU A 30 1.70 5.47 -20.72
N LEU A 31 0.66 6.04 -21.34
CA LEU A 31 0.05 5.48 -22.58
C LEU A 31 0.99 5.51 -23.79
N ARG A 32 2.04 6.33 -23.77
CA ARG A 32 3.11 6.28 -24.76
C ARG A 32 4.20 5.25 -24.45
N GLY A 33 4.07 4.49 -23.35
CA GLY A 33 5.06 3.54 -22.90
C GLY A 33 6.25 4.18 -22.17
N GLU A 34 6.12 5.43 -21.74
CA GLU A 34 7.17 6.16 -21.03
C GLU A 34 6.99 5.97 -19.51
N HIS A 35 8.09 5.65 -18.80
CA HIS A 35 8.07 5.56 -17.34
C HIS A 35 8.00 6.93 -16.66
N LEU A 36 7.49 6.96 -15.44
CA LEU A 36 7.48 8.16 -14.62
C LEU A 36 8.85 8.39 -13.98
N SER A 37 9.27 9.65 -13.89
CA SER A 37 10.40 9.97 -13.03
C SER A 37 10.03 9.72 -11.55
N GLY A 38 11.05 9.61 -10.67
CA GLY A 38 10.82 9.46 -9.24
C GLY A 38 9.93 10.57 -8.65
N ASP A 39 10.15 11.82 -9.05
CA ASP A 39 9.34 12.96 -8.58
C ASP A 39 7.88 12.88 -9.08
N GLN A 40 7.68 12.44 -10.34
CA GLN A 40 6.35 12.22 -10.90
C GLN A 40 5.61 11.09 -10.17
N ALA A 41 6.29 9.98 -9.90
CA ALA A 41 5.74 8.84 -9.18
C ALA A 41 5.39 9.19 -7.72
N GLN A 42 6.24 9.98 -7.05
CA GLN A 42 5.95 10.52 -5.72
C GLN A 42 4.72 11.42 -5.74
N GLY A 43 4.68 12.38 -6.67
CA GLY A 43 3.55 13.30 -6.82
C GLY A 43 2.24 12.58 -7.11
N LEU A 44 2.27 11.56 -7.97
CA LEU A 44 1.12 10.73 -8.29
C LEU A 44 0.61 9.97 -7.05
N MET A 45 1.51 9.33 -6.31
CA MET A 45 1.14 8.59 -5.08
C MET A 45 0.58 9.54 -4.02
N GLN A 46 1.19 10.72 -3.85
CA GLN A 46 0.68 11.74 -2.91
C GLN A 46 -0.72 12.19 -3.30
N ALA A 47 -0.96 12.46 -4.58
CA ALA A 47 -2.27 12.88 -5.07
C ALA A 47 -3.36 11.80 -4.87
N TRP A 48 -3.00 10.52 -4.95
CA TRP A 48 -3.91 9.42 -4.57
C TRP A 48 -4.23 9.40 -3.08
N LEU A 49 -3.21 9.55 -2.22
CA LEU A 49 -3.42 9.59 -0.76
C LEU A 49 -4.28 10.78 -0.34
N ASP A 50 -4.13 11.91 -1.00
CA ASP A 50 -4.89 13.14 -0.73
C ASP A 50 -6.31 13.11 -1.36
N GLY A 51 -6.67 12.05 -2.09
CA GLY A 51 -7.96 11.94 -2.77
C GLY A 51 -8.17 12.96 -3.89
N GLN A 52 -7.10 13.46 -4.51
CA GLN A 52 -7.14 14.51 -5.53
C GLN A 52 -7.40 13.98 -6.95
N ILE A 53 -7.39 12.67 -7.14
CA ILE A 53 -7.55 12.04 -8.45
C ILE A 53 -8.93 11.38 -8.54
N GLU A 54 -9.68 11.76 -9.57
CA GLU A 54 -10.98 11.19 -9.89
C GLU A 54 -10.90 9.66 -10.08
N PRO A 55 -11.90 8.89 -9.63
CA PRO A 55 -11.87 7.43 -9.69
C PRO A 55 -11.64 6.86 -11.11
N VAL A 56 -12.24 7.46 -12.13
CA VAL A 56 -12.07 7.03 -13.53
C VAL A 56 -10.63 7.23 -13.98
N LEU A 57 -10.03 8.37 -13.65
CA LEU A 57 -8.64 8.67 -13.98
C LEU A 57 -7.67 7.77 -13.19
N THR A 58 -7.98 7.49 -11.93
CA THR A 58 -7.25 6.51 -11.12
C THR A 58 -7.23 5.14 -11.78
N GLY A 59 -8.39 4.65 -12.25
CA GLY A 59 -8.47 3.39 -12.98
C GLY A 59 -7.60 3.38 -14.25
N GLY A 60 -7.65 4.46 -15.04
CA GLY A 60 -6.81 4.62 -16.22
C GLY A 60 -5.31 4.59 -15.93
N LEU A 61 -4.88 5.31 -14.89
CA LEU A 61 -3.48 5.34 -14.43
C LEU A 61 -2.99 3.97 -13.96
N LEU A 62 -3.79 3.24 -13.17
CA LEU A 62 -3.44 1.91 -12.70
C LEU A 62 -3.30 0.91 -13.85
N VAL A 63 -4.21 0.95 -14.82
CA VAL A 63 -4.13 0.10 -16.03
C VAL A 63 -2.89 0.45 -16.86
N ALA A 64 -2.59 1.73 -17.04
CA ALA A 64 -1.41 2.17 -17.79
C ALA A 64 -0.09 1.77 -17.09
N LEU A 65 0.01 1.92 -15.77
CA LEU A 65 1.14 1.45 -14.99
C LEU A 65 1.31 -0.07 -15.10
N GLN A 66 0.21 -0.82 -15.00
CA GLN A 66 0.24 -2.28 -15.15
C GLN A 66 0.68 -2.71 -16.55
N ALA A 67 0.24 -2.02 -17.59
CA ALA A 67 0.58 -2.34 -18.98
C ALA A 67 2.06 -2.05 -19.29
N ASN A 68 2.61 -0.98 -18.75
CA ASN A 68 4.03 -0.63 -18.90
C ASN A 68 4.96 -1.53 -18.07
N GLY A 69 4.45 -2.11 -16.97
CA GLY A 69 5.26 -2.66 -15.92
C GLY A 69 5.92 -1.54 -15.08
N VAL A 70 5.65 -1.50 -13.79
CA VAL A 70 6.25 -0.50 -12.88
C VAL A 70 7.73 -0.81 -12.70
N ASP A 71 8.60 0.17 -12.89
CA ASP A 71 10.03 -0.01 -12.67
C ASP A 71 10.45 0.16 -11.19
N GLY A 72 11.70 -0.19 -10.87
CA GLY A 72 12.20 -0.12 -9.51
C GLY A 72 12.28 1.30 -8.96
N GLN A 73 12.48 2.31 -9.79
CA GLN A 73 12.55 3.71 -9.39
C GLN A 73 11.14 4.26 -9.08
N GLU A 74 10.18 3.98 -9.94
CA GLU A 74 8.77 4.32 -9.71
C GLU A 74 8.25 3.69 -8.42
N LEU A 75 8.50 2.38 -8.25
CA LEU A 75 8.07 1.63 -7.07
C LEU A 75 8.70 2.18 -5.79
N ALA A 76 10.01 2.43 -5.78
CA ALA A 76 10.72 2.97 -4.62
C ALA A 76 10.21 4.37 -4.25
N ALA A 77 9.93 5.21 -5.24
CA ALA A 77 9.39 6.55 -5.06
C ALA A 77 7.99 6.51 -4.43
N MET A 78 7.08 5.70 -4.96
CA MET A 78 5.73 5.51 -4.41
C MET A 78 5.75 4.91 -2.99
N ALA A 79 6.58 3.89 -2.75
CA ALA A 79 6.74 3.28 -1.44
C ALA A 79 7.29 4.27 -0.39
N SER A 80 8.16 5.19 -0.81
CA SER A 80 8.69 6.24 0.07
C SER A 80 7.57 7.17 0.57
N VAL A 81 6.64 7.56 -0.30
CA VAL A 81 5.48 8.38 0.08
C VAL A 81 4.58 7.65 1.07
N LEU A 82 4.24 6.39 0.79
CA LEU A 82 3.44 5.56 1.70
C LEU A 82 4.11 5.44 3.08
N ARG A 83 5.42 5.22 3.10
CA ARG A 83 6.18 5.13 4.36
C ARG A 83 6.17 6.43 5.15
N GLN A 84 6.24 7.58 4.47
CA GLN A 84 6.19 8.90 5.11
C GLN A 84 4.79 9.21 5.65
N ALA A 85 3.75 8.80 4.93
CA ALA A 85 2.35 8.98 5.34
C ALA A 85 1.96 8.04 6.50
N CYS A 86 2.75 7.00 6.77
CA CYS A 86 2.47 6.05 7.83
C CYS A 86 2.70 6.69 9.21
N ALA A 87 1.60 6.92 9.95
CA ALA A 87 1.68 7.38 11.32
C ALA A 87 2.21 6.26 12.23
N LEU A 88 3.43 6.43 12.70
CA LEU A 88 4.02 5.50 13.66
C LEU A 88 3.51 5.80 15.07
N PRO A 89 3.15 4.79 15.87
CA PRO A 89 2.74 5.01 17.25
C PRO A 89 3.89 5.69 18.05
N SER A 90 3.53 6.63 18.91
CA SER A 90 4.48 7.40 19.74
C SER A 90 5.29 6.51 20.69
N LYS A 91 4.75 5.36 21.06
CA LYS A 91 5.44 4.34 21.86
C LYS A 91 5.52 3.03 21.07
N ARG A 92 6.72 2.68 20.65
CA ARG A 92 7.00 1.36 20.09
C ARG A 92 7.22 0.37 21.24
N PRO A 93 6.67 -0.84 21.19
CA PRO A 93 7.03 -1.88 22.15
C PRO A 93 8.55 -2.13 22.09
N ALA A 94 9.20 -2.26 23.25
CA ALA A 94 10.62 -2.63 23.33
C ALA A 94 10.86 -4.13 23.02
N LEU A 95 10.05 -4.71 22.16
CA LEU A 95 10.10 -6.11 21.76
C LEU A 95 10.55 -6.22 20.30
N LYS A 96 11.31 -7.27 19.98
CA LYS A 96 11.53 -7.64 18.58
C LYS A 96 10.20 -8.17 18.03
N LEU A 97 9.66 -7.45 17.05
CA LEU A 97 8.41 -7.81 16.41
C LEU A 97 8.67 -8.42 15.03
N VAL A 98 7.86 -9.40 14.68
CA VAL A 98 7.79 -9.97 13.33
C VAL A 98 6.43 -9.62 12.75
N ASP A 99 6.40 -9.22 11.50
CA ASP A 99 5.17 -9.11 10.70
C ASP A 99 5.10 -10.24 9.68
N THR A 100 3.89 -10.69 9.40
CA THR A 100 3.61 -11.67 8.36
C THR A 100 2.50 -11.11 7.47
N CYS A 101 2.79 -10.84 6.20
CA CYS A 101 1.78 -10.41 5.25
C CYS A 101 1.79 -11.31 4.00
N GLY A 102 0.60 -11.51 3.43
CA GLY A 102 0.45 -12.09 2.10
C GLY A 102 0.40 -10.96 1.08
N THR A 103 1.10 -11.11 -0.04
CA THR A 103 1.08 -10.12 -1.13
C THR A 103 -0.23 -10.16 -1.94
N GLY A 104 -0.95 -11.29 -1.91
CA GLY A 104 -2.20 -11.48 -2.64
C GLY A 104 -2.02 -11.50 -4.16
N GLY A 105 -3.12 -11.57 -4.89
CA GLY A 105 -3.14 -11.38 -6.34
C GLY A 105 -2.57 -12.53 -7.17
N ASP A 106 -2.17 -13.65 -6.57
CA ASP A 106 -1.63 -14.81 -7.25
C ASP A 106 -2.70 -15.76 -7.85
N GLY A 107 -3.99 -15.48 -7.56
CA GLY A 107 -5.11 -16.30 -8.01
C GLY A 107 -5.15 -17.71 -7.42
N ALA A 108 -4.34 -18.00 -6.40
CA ALA A 108 -4.20 -19.36 -5.87
C ALA A 108 -5.34 -19.78 -4.92
N ASP A 109 -6.24 -18.86 -4.57
CA ASP A 109 -7.40 -19.09 -3.66
C ASP A 109 -7.01 -19.82 -2.36
N SER A 110 -5.77 -19.59 -1.89
CA SER A 110 -5.23 -20.22 -0.68
C SER A 110 -5.90 -19.63 0.58
N PHE A 111 -5.95 -20.42 1.66
CA PHE A 111 -6.39 -19.89 2.95
C PHE A 111 -5.40 -18.83 3.48
N ASN A 112 -5.80 -18.06 4.48
CA ASN A 112 -5.01 -16.98 5.07
C ASN A 112 -3.75 -17.48 5.80
N ILE A 113 -2.78 -18.00 5.02
CA ILE A 113 -1.53 -18.62 5.52
C ILE A 113 -0.79 -17.65 6.44
N SER A 114 -0.66 -16.38 6.06
CA SER A 114 0.04 -15.38 6.87
C SER A 114 -0.61 -15.17 8.24
N THR A 115 -1.94 -15.32 8.34
CA THR A 115 -2.66 -15.25 9.61
C THR A 115 -2.41 -16.49 10.46
N ALA A 116 -2.48 -17.68 9.88
CA ALA A 116 -2.17 -18.92 10.56
C ALA A 116 -0.73 -18.94 11.09
N VAL A 117 0.23 -18.52 10.27
CA VAL A 117 1.66 -18.40 10.65
C VAL A 117 1.84 -17.41 11.81
N ALA A 118 1.09 -16.31 11.84
CA ALA A 118 1.16 -15.34 12.94
C ALA A 118 0.77 -15.96 14.29
N PHE A 119 -0.30 -16.77 14.32
CA PHE A 119 -0.71 -17.48 15.52
C PHE A 119 0.32 -18.53 15.97
N VAL A 120 0.86 -19.31 15.03
CA VAL A 120 1.89 -20.32 15.32
C VAL A 120 3.15 -19.64 15.86
N ALA A 121 3.62 -18.57 15.23
CA ALA A 121 4.78 -17.82 15.70
C ALA A 121 4.56 -17.25 17.11
N ALA A 122 3.37 -16.72 17.38
CA ALA A 122 3.02 -16.21 18.70
C ALA A 122 2.98 -17.32 19.75
N ALA A 123 2.48 -18.51 19.41
CA ALA A 123 2.50 -19.69 20.27
C ALA A 123 3.92 -20.17 20.58
N CYS A 124 4.86 -19.97 19.64
CA CYS A 124 6.29 -20.25 19.84
C CYS A 124 7.03 -19.14 20.62
N GLY A 125 6.32 -18.15 21.17
CA GLY A 125 6.91 -17.08 21.98
C GLY A 125 7.43 -15.88 21.19
N VAL A 126 7.19 -15.83 19.87
CA VAL A 126 7.57 -14.69 19.02
C VAL A 126 6.48 -13.61 19.10
N ALA A 127 6.86 -12.38 19.39
CA ALA A 127 5.90 -11.26 19.34
C ALA A 127 5.59 -10.88 17.89
N VAL A 128 4.31 -10.90 17.52
CA VAL A 128 3.86 -10.64 16.16
C VAL A 128 3.02 -9.36 16.11
N ALA A 129 3.38 -8.45 15.20
CA ALA A 129 2.54 -7.32 14.80
C ALA A 129 1.93 -7.66 13.44
N LYS A 130 0.64 -8.02 13.43
CA LYS A 130 -0.03 -8.47 12.22
C LYS A 130 -0.72 -7.31 11.50
N HIS A 131 -0.34 -7.11 10.24
CA HIS A 131 -1.10 -6.27 9.34
C HIS A 131 -2.42 -6.99 8.95
N GLY A 132 -3.54 -6.32 9.18
CA GLY A 132 -4.87 -6.81 8.77
C GLY A 132 -5.26 -6.24 7.41
N ASN A 133 -5.67 -7.11 6.48
CA ASN A 133 -6.14 -6.69 5.16
C ASN A 133 -7.47 -7.41 4.83
N ARG A 134 -8.39 -6.67 4.20
CA ARG A 134 -9.58 -7.29 3.60
C ARG A 134 -9.22 -7.87 2.24
N SER A 135 -9.83 -8.99 1.89
CA SER A 135 -9.51 -9.64 0.61
C SER A 135 -9.95 -8.78 -0.58
N ALA A 136 -9.04 -8.58 -1.54
CA ALA A 136 -9.37 -7.95 -2.81
C ALA A 136 -9.96 -8.93 -3.83
N SER A 137 -9.59 -10.21 -3.77
CA SER A 137 -9.97 -11.24 -4.74
C SER A 137 -10.56 -12.51 -4.10
N GLY A 138 -10.28 -12.76 -2.83
CA GLY A 138 -10.76 -13.91 -2.08
C GLY A 138 -12.05 -13.62 -1.29
N LYS A 139 -12.64 -14.66 -0.71
CA LYS A 139 -13.87 -14.56 0.08
C LYS A 139 -13.65 -13.95 1.47
N VAL A 140 -12.47 -14.13 2.05
CA VAL A 140 -12.15 -13.76 3.43
C VAL A 140 -10.72 -13.24 3.51
N GLY A 141 -10.54 -12.01 3.98
CA GLY A 141 -9.24 -11.40 4.24
C GLY A 141 -8.70 -11.73 5.64
N SER A 142 -7.45 -11.37 5.90
CA SER A 142 -6.83 -11.59 7.22
C SER A 142 -7.51 -10.79 8.33
N ALA A 143 -8.06 -9.61 8.02
CA ALA A 143 -8.84 -8.82 8.97
C ALA A 143 -10.14 -9.54 9.35
N ASP A 144 -10.83 -10.12 8.37
CA ASP A 144 -12.10 -10.82 8.60
C ASP A 144 -11.91 -12.05 9.50
N VAL A 145 -10.77 -12.74 9.37
CA VAL A 145 -10.42 -13.90 10.26
C VAL A 145 -10.10 -13.44 11.68
N LEU A 146 -9.52 -12.24 11.85
CA LEU A 146 -9.14 -11.74 13.18
C LEU A 146 -10.31 -11.06 13.91
N GLU A 147 -11.36 -10.68 13.19
CA GLU A 147 -12.58 -10.08 13.73
C GLU A 147 -13.65 -11.15 14.12
N ALA A 148 -13.51 -12.38 13.62
CA ALA A 148 -14.43 -13.49 13.89
C ALA A 148 -14.13 -14.20 15.23
#